data_e3626915a2e19742999f8cfe0500a331
#
_entry.id   e3626915a2e19742999f8cfe0500a331
#
_cell.length_a   1.000
_cell.length_b   1.000
_cell.length_c   1.000
_cell.angle_alpha   90.00
_cell.angle_beta   90.00
_cell.angle_gamma   90.00
#
_symmetry.space_group_name_H-M   'P 1'
#
loop_
_entity.id
_entity.type
_entity.pdbx_description
1 polymer ?
#
loop_
_entity_poly.entity_id
_entity_poly.type
_entity_poly.pdbx_seq_one_letter_code
_entity_poly.pdbx_strand_id
1 'polypeptide(L)'
;MITILFFFSVVLETKMYVCGQNYNIKSINQTPSYVTPETNISITIEVYYSENISYIRLFFCQLSPDFICDTKPILMEQNENVFSENYYITQESGSTIGYHFIVYYTNGTNILLPNSVDFLGLDNIIQPTADSYYIKIDINEPTTEKTPVYLFTSLFSLFIIPIVRKKLI
;
A
#
# COMPACT_ATOMS: atom_id res chain seq x y z
N MET A 1 -31.73 21.49 -17.24
CA MET A 1 -31.06 20.17 -17.16
C MET A 1 -29.81 20.35 -16.30
N ILE A 2 -29.87 19.99 -15.03
CA ILE A 2 -28.76 20.16 -14.08
C ILE A 2 -27.99 18.85 -14.08
N THR A 3 -26.78 18.85 -14.64
CA THR A 3 -25.87 17.70 -14.62
C THR A 3 -25.14 17.71 -13.29
N ILE A 4 -25.54 16.85 -12.37
CA ILE A 4 -24.82 16.64 -11.10
C ILE A 4 -23.63 15.76 -11.40
N LEU A 5 -22.43 16.36 -11.44
CA LEU A 5 -21.15 15.67 -11.49
C LEU A 5 -20.84 15.14 -10.09
N PHE A 6 -21.02 13.83 -9.90
CA PHE A 6 -20.48 13.14 -8.72
C PHE A 6 -18.99 12.97 -8.87
N PHE A 7 -18.20 13.77 -8.16
CA PHE A 7 -16.79 13.49 -7.93
C PHE A 7 -16.67 12.34 -6.93
N PHE A 8 -16.33 11.16 -7.41
CA PHE A 8 -15.86 10.08 -6.56
C PHE A 8 -14.45 10.43 -6.08
N SER A 9 -14.36 10.88 -4.83
CA SER A 9 -13.08 11.05 -4.14
C SER A 9 -12.61 9.67 -3.72
N VAL A 10 -11.68 9.08 -4.45
CA VAL A 10 -10.97 7.87 -4.00
C VAL A 10 -10.05 8.30 -2.86
N VAL A 11 -10.45 8.01 -1.63
CA VAL A 11 -9.59 8.20 -0.46
C VAL A 11 -8.55 7.08 -0.49
N LEU A 12 -7.33 7.42 -0.94
CA LEU A 12 -6.18 6.52 -0.79
C LEU A 12 -5.76 6.53 0.69
N GLU A 13 -6.10 5.47 1.39
CA GLU A 13 -5.59 5.26 2.74
C GLU A 13 -4.10 4.94 2.69
N THR A 14 -3.31 5.60 3.53
CA THR A 14 -1.87 5.39 3.71
C THR A 14 -1.60 4.76 5.06
N LYS A 15 -0.76 3.73 5.11
CA LYS A 15 -0.17 3.25 6.36
C LYS A 15 1.14 3.98 6.61
N MET A 16 1.26 4.62 7.77
CA MET A 16 2.45 5.33 8.20
C MET A 16 3.06 4.65 9.42
N TYR A 17 4.36 4.42 9.37
CA TYR A 17 5.15 3.87 10.46
C TYR A 17 6.14 4.91 10.93
N VAL A 18 6.10 5.25 12.22
CA VAL A 18 7.05 6.20 12.84
C VAL A 18 8.22 5.41 13.38
N CYS A 19 9.42 5.75 12.94
CA CYS A 19 10.67 5.15 13.42
C CYS A 19 11.29 6.00 14.54
N GLY A 20 12.07 5.37 15.42
CA GLY A 20 12.84 6.10 16.44
C GLY A 20 13.93 7.00 15.81
N GLN A 21 14.27 8.08 16.50
CA GLN A 21 15.26 9.07 16.03
C GLN A 21 16.68 8.52 15.83
N ASN A 22 16.97 7.31 16.34
CA ASN A 22 18.31 6.74 16.35
C ASN A 22 18.89 6.45 14.96
N TYR A 23 18.05 6.33 13.91
CA TYR A 23 18.49 5.91 12.57
C TYR A 23 18.24 6.95 11.49
N ASN A 24 18.00 8.19 11.85
CA ASN A 24 17.73 9.26 10.89
C ASN A 24 16.45 9.03 10.04
N ILE A 25 15.59 8.08 10.42
CA ILE A 25 14.34 7.79 9.74
C ILE A 25 13.20 8.49 10.45
N LYS A 26 12.43 9.29 9.73
CA LYS A 26 11.27 10.01 10.25
C LYS A 26 10.01 9.19 10.12
N SER A 27 9.75 8.62 8.95
CA SER A 27 8.59 7.78 8.70
C SER A 27 8.79 6.82 7.54
N ILE A 28 8.04 5.73 7.54
CA ILE A 28 7.88 4.82 6.42
C ILE A 28 6.40 4.80 6.07
N ASN A 29 6.06 5.02 4.80
CA ASN A 29 4.68 5.06 4.33
C ASN A 29 4.49 4.05 3.19
N GLN A 30 3.31 3.45 3.15
CA GLN A 30 2.86 2.57 2.08
C GLN A 30 1.50 3.02 1.57
N THR A 31 1.35 3.12 0.26
CA THR A 31 0.11 3.54 -0.41
C THR A 31 -0.14 2.65 -1.63
N PRO A 32 -1.33 2.08 -1.81
CA PRO A 32 -2.46 2.08 -0.88
C PRO A 32 -2.24 1.14 0.32
N SER A 33 -3.03 1.28 1.39
CA SER A 33 -3.00 0.39 2.56
C SER A 33 -3.74 -0.92 2.31
N TYR A 34 -4.78 -0.89 1.48
CA TYR A 34 -5.52 -2.06 1.01
C TYR A 34 -4.95 -2.52 -0.33
N VAL A 35 -4.38 -3.71 -0.35
CA VAL A 35 -3.66 -4.24 -1.49
C VAL A 35 -4.39 -5.47 -2.05
N THR A 36 -4.57 -5.50 -3.37
CA THR A 36 -5.12 -6.63 -4.13
C THR A 36 -4.11 -7.10 -5.17
N PRO A 37 -4.29 -8.25 -5.81
CA PRO A 37 -3.50 -8.62 -6.98
C PRO A 37 -3.50 -7.49 -8.02
N GLU A 38 -2.42 -7.38 -8.78
CA GLU A 38 -2.23 -6.39 -9.83
C GLU A 38 -2.24 -4.92 -9.35
N THR A 39 -2.12 -4.70 -8.03
CA THR A 39 -1.98 -3.35 -7.46
C THR A 39 -0.54 -2.87 -7.58
N ASN A 40 -0.37 -1.61 -7.96
CA ASN A 40 0.92 -0.93 -7.84
C ASN A 40 0.97 -0.23 -6.48
N ILE A 41 1.89 -0.63 -5.62
CA ILE A 41 2.10 -0.01 -4.31
C ILE A 41 3.29 0.95 -4.37
N SER A 42 3.16 2.08 -3.71
CA SER A 42 4.25 3.03 -3.50
C SER A 42 4.74 2.93 -2.06
N ILE A 43 6.04 2.75 -1.88
CA ILE A 43 6.69 2.70 -0.58
C ILE A 43 7.63 3.88 -0.49
N THR A 44 7.51 4.67 0.58
CA THR A 44 8.33 5.86 0.80
C THR A 44 8.96 5.82 2.18
N ILE A 45 10.20 6.29 2.27
CA ILE A 45 10.93 6.53 3.52
C ILE A 45 11.26 8.01 3.58
N GLU A 46 10.75 8.70 4.59
CA GLU A 46 11.14 10.08 4.90
C GLU A 46 12.22 10.07 5.97
N VAL A 47 13.30 10.83 5.75
CA VAL A 47 14.45 10.93 6.64
C VAL A 47 14.59 12.34 7.19
N TYR A 48 15.29 12.49 8.33
CA TYR A 48 15.57 13.81 8.90
C TYR A 48 16.67 14.55 8.11
N TYR A 49 17.75 13.82 7.73
CA TYR A 49 18.93 14.37 7.08
C TYR A 49 19.37 13.42 5.96
N SER A 50 19.05 13.75 4.72
CA SER A 50 19.39 12.90 3.56
C SER A 50 20.88 12.88 3.25
N GLU A 51 21.62 13.93 3.60
CA GLU A 51 23.08 14.01 3.40
C GLU A 51 23.88 12.92 4.14
N ASN A 52 23.29 12.32 5.18
CA ASN A 52 23.90 11.22 5.92
C ASN A 52 23.66 9.85 5.27
N ILE A 53 22.79 9.77 4.26
CA ILE A 53 22.41 8.53 3.60
C ILE A 53 23.01 8.48 2.20
N SER A 54 23.71 7.40 1.91
CA SER A 54 24.27 7.14 0.59
C SER A 54 23.20 6.65 -0.39
N TYR A 55 22.46 5.64 0.04
CA TYR A 55 21.32 5.07 -0.70
C TYR A 55 20.53 4.12 0.20
N ILE A 56 19.31 3.78 -0.24
CA ILE A 56 18.45 2.79 0.42
C ILE A 56 18.11 1.69 -0.59
N ARG A 57 18.19 0.44 -0.14
CA ARG A 57 17.73 -0.72 -0.91
C ARG A 57 16.52 -1.35 -0.27
N LEU A 58 15.52 -1.63 -1.09
CA LEU A 58 14.26 -2.28 -0.73
C LEU A 58 14.29 -3.74 -1.17
N PHE A 59 13.84 -4.64 -0.31
CA PHE A 59 13.74 -6.08 -0.58
C PHE A 59 12.32 -6.54 -0.35
N PHE A 60 11.82 -7.38 -1.24
CA PHE A 60 10.54 -8.07 -1.10
C PHE A 60 10.71 -9.56 -0.95
N CYS A 61 9.85 -10.15 -0.12
CA CYS A 61 9.73 -11.59 0.03
C CYS A 61 8.24 -11.95 0.04
N GLN A 62 7.86 -13.01 -0.65
CA GLN A 62 6.61 -13.70 -0.38
C GLN A 62 6.80 -14.46 0.94
N LEU A 63 5.89 -14.27 1.90
CA LEU A 63 5.97 -14.85 3.23
C LEU A 63 5.02 -16.07 3.38
N SER A 64 3.94 -16.07 2.60
CA SER A 64 2.94 -17.15 2.53
C SER A 64 2.37 -17.22 1.11
N PRO A 65 2.06 -18.42 0.57
CA PRO A 65 2.16 -19.74 1.20
C PRO A 65 3.59 -20.24 1.41
N ASP A 66 4.53 -19.86 0.55
CA ASP A 66 5.94 -20.27 0.62
C ASP A 66 6.83 -19.06 0.85
N PHE A 67 7.90 -19.24 1.64
CA PHE A 67 8.88 -18.16 1.88
C PHE A 67 9.87 -18.08 0.72
N ILE A 68 9.66 -17.10 -0.16
CA ILE A 68 10.47 -16.86 -1.35
C ILE A 68 10.82 -15.37 -1.43
N CYS A 69 12.10 -15.03 -1.46
CA CYS A 69 12.56 -13.67 -1.59
C CYS A 69 13.03 -13.35 -3.01
N ASP A 70 12.81 -12.10 -3.43
CA ASP A 70 13.36 -11.57 -4.66
C ASP A 70 14.90 -11.63 -4.60
N THR A 71 15.51 -12.07 -5.67
CA THR A 71 16.98 -12.25 -5.73
C THR A 71 17.74 -10.94 -5.83
N LYS A 72 17.06 -9.85 -6.20
CA LYS A 72 17.68 -8.54 -6.41
C LYS A 72 16.98 -7.46 -5.58
N PRO A 73 17.75 -6.72 -4.78
CA PRO A 73 17.22 -5.54 -4.12
C PRO A 73 16.92 -4.42 -5.13
N ILE A 74 15.90 -3.65 -4.84
CA ILE A 74 15.52 -2.47 -5.62
C ILE A 74 16.19 -1.25 -4.99
N LEU A 75 16.86 -0.44 -5.82
CA LEU A 75 17.43 0.83 -5.36
C LEU A 75 16.32 1.88 -5.35
N MET A 76 16.04 2.46 -4.18
CA MET A 76 15.01 3.49 -4.06
C MET A 76 15.47 4.81 -4.69
N GLU A 77 14.55 5.50 -5.36
CA GLU A 77 14.80 6.84 -5.91
C GLU A 77 14.76 7.88 -4.80
N GLN A 78 15.76 8.78 -4.78
CA GLN A 78 15.85 9.86 -3.82
C GLN A 78 15.33 11.17 -4.41
N ASN A 79 14.43 11.83 -3.66
CA ASN A 79 14.01 13.19 -3.90
C ASN A 79 14.06 13.97 -2.58
N GLU A 80 15.05 14.84 -2.42
CA GLU A 80 15.35 15.54 -1.17
C GLU A 80 15.50 14.58 0.03
N ASN A 81 14.61 14.68 1.02
CA ASN A 81 14.59 13.84 2.22
C ASN A 81 13.63 12.63 2.10
N VAL A 82 13.16 12.32 0.89
CA VAL A 82 12.25 11.20 0.63
C VAL A 82 12.91 10.22 -0.32
N PHE A 83 12.93 8.96 0.09
CA PHE A 83 13.28 7.82 -0.77
C PHE A 83 12.00 7.07 -1.12
N SER A 84 11.78 6.76 -2.39
CA SER A 84 10.56 6.14 -2.87
C SER A 84 10.82 5.06 -3.90
N GLU A 85 9.91 4.08 -3.95
CA GLU A 85 9.88 3.04 -4.96
C GLU A 85 8.46 2.53 -5.16
N ASN A 86 8.17 2.11 -6.38
CA ASN A 86 6.92 1.48 -6.74
C ASN A 86 7.14 -0.01 -6.99
N TYR A 87 6.26 -0.82 -6.43
CA TYR A 87 6.30 -2.27 -6.59
C TYR A 87 4.96 -2.78 -7.09
N TYR A 88 4.99 -3.55 -8.17
CA TYR A 88 3.81 -4.16 -8.75
C TYR A 88 3.56 -5.53 -8.14
N ILE A 89 2.38 -5.71 -7.55
CA ILE A 89 1.96 -6.95 -6.89
C ILE A 89 1.58 -8.00 -7.94
N THR A 90 2.34 -9.08 -7.99
CA THR A 90 2.08 -10.23 -8.86
C THR A 90 1.48 -11.42 -8.12
N GLN A 91 1.45 -11.37 -6.78
CA GLN A 91 0.96 -12.42 -5.92
C GLN A 91 -0.57 -12.50 -5.95
N GLU A 92 -1.10 -13.71 -5.75
CA GLU A 92 -2.54 -13.98 -5.71
C GLU A 92 -3.17 -13.54 -4.38
N SER A 93 -4.49 -13.37 -4.39
CA SER A 93 -5.28 -13.11 -3.17
C SER A 93 -5.07 -14.20 -2.12
N GLY A 94 -5.00 -13.80 -0.86
CA GLY A 94 -4.72 -14.69 0.27
C GLY A 94 -3.23 -14.93 0.50
N SER A 95 -2.36 -14.46 -0.40
CA SER A 95 -0.91 -14.45 -0.16
C SER A 95 -0.53 -13.34 0.82
N THR A 96 0.63 -13.50 1.44
CA THR A 96 1.26 -12.46 2.27
C THR A 96 2.64 -12.18 1.71
N ILE A 97 2.95 -10.92 1.49
CA ILE A 97 4.31 -10.46 1.20
C ILE A 97 4.86 -9.64 2.36
N GLY A 98 6.16 -9.50 2.40
CA GLY A 98 6.85 -8.64 3.35
C GLY A 98 7.98 -7.90 2.67
N TYR A 99 8.31 -6.74 3.19
CA TYR A 99 9.45 -5.98 2.72
C TYR A 99 10.31 -5.47 3.88
N HIS A 100 11.58 -5.28 3.59
CA HIS A 100 12.54 -4.67 4.49
C HIS A 100 13.50 -3.78 3.72
N PHE A 101 14.25 -2.95 4.44
CA PHE A 101 15.21 -2.01 3.86
C PHE A 101 16.61 -2.25 4.40
N ILE A 102 17.61 -1.99 3.57
CA ILE A 102 18.97 -1.72 4.03
C ILE A 102 19.29 -0.26 3.73
N VAL A 103 19.52 0.51 4.78
CA VAL A 103 19.93 1.92 4.69
C VAL A 103 21.44 1.97 4.78
N TYR A 104 22.10 2.50 3.75
CA TYR A 104 23.54 2.68 3.68
C TYR A 104 23.89 4.15 3.96
N TYR A 105 24.72 4.37 4.97
CA TYR A 105 25.14 5.70 5.36
C TYR A 105 26.44 6.12 4.67
N THR A 106 26.66 7.43 4.58
CA THR A 106 27.88 8.02 3.97
C THR A 106 29.15 7.69 4.72
N ASN A 107 29.06 7.33 6.00
CA ASN A 107 30.18 6.86 6.83
C ASN A 107 30.56 5.39 6.59
N GLY A 108 29.90 4.69 5.66
CA GLY A 108 30.15 3.30 5.31
C GLY A 108 29.41 2.27 6.19
N THR A 109 28.66 2.70 7.19
CA THR A 109 27.80 1.79 7.97
C THR A 109 26.49 1.50 7.26
N ASN A 110 25.80 0.44 7.66
CA ASN A 110 24.45 0.16 7.20
C ASN A 110 23.60 -0.40 8.34
N ILE A 111 22.27 -0.29 8.18
CA ILE A 111 21.28 -0.90 9.08
C ILE A 111 20.21 -1.60 8.29
N LEU A 112 19.66 -2.67 8.87
CA LEU A 112 18.46 -3.37 8.40
C LEU A 112 17.25 -2.83 9.13
N LEU A 113 16.18 -2.49 8.41
CA LEU A 113 14.89 -2.02 8.93
C LEU A 113 13.73 -2.81 8.31
N PRO A 114 12.72 -3.21 9.09
CA PRO A 114 12.61 -3.05 10.54
C PRO A 114 13.62 -3.94 11.29
N ASN A 115 13.89 -3.59 12.54
CA ASN A 115 14.75 -4.37 13.44
C ASN A 115 14.04 -4.68 14.76
N SER A 116 14.67 -5.44 15.64
CA SER A 116 14.10 -5.89 16.90
C SER A 116 13.82 -4.79 17.94
N VAL A 117 14.34 -3.59 17.73
CA VAL A 117 14.26 -2.51 18.76
C VAL A 117 13.23 -1.47 18.39
N ASP A 118 13.20 -1.03 17.12
CA ASP A 118 12.45 0.17 16.73
C ASP A 118 11.00 -0.08 16.31
N PHE A 119 10.66 -1.32 15.97
CA PHE A 119 9.35 -1.67 15.40
C PHE A 119 8.60 -2.73 16.18
N LEU A 120 9.09 -3.10 17.37
CA LEU A 120 8.39 -4.05 18.26
C LEU A 120 7.02 -3.51 18.68
N GLY A 121 5.99 -4.33 18.49
CA GLY A 121 4.61 -3.99 18.88
C GLY A 121 3.77 -3.32 17.80
N LEU A 122 4.26 -3.18 16.57
CA LEU A 122 3.43 -2.84 15.42
C LEU A 122 2.80 -4.12 14.86
N ASP A 123 1.49 -4.12 14.67
CA ASP A 123 0.69 -5.30 14.27
C ASP A 123 1.11 -5.93 12.93
N ASN A 124 1.82 -5.19 12.11
CA ASN A 124 2.24 -5.62 10.78
C ASN A 124 3.75 -5.85 10.64
N ILE A 125 4.50 -5.86 11.74
CA ILE A 125 5.88 -6.34 11.73
C ILE A 125 5.88 -7.81 12.12
N ILE A 126 6.46 -8.64 11.27
CA ILE A 126 6.60 -10.07 11.51
C ILE A 126 8.06 -10.49 11.43
N GLN A 127 8.38 -11.55 12.13
CA GLN A 127 9.70 -12.18 12.16
C GLN A 127 9.58 -13.61 11.64
N PRO A 128 9.62 -13.85 10.32
CA PRO A 128 9.50 -15.19 9.75
C PRO A 128 10.74 -16.05 10.00
N THR A 129 11.90 -15.44 10.23
CA THR A 129 13.17 -16.10 10.58
C THR A 129 13.80 -15.46 11.79
N ALA A 130 14.74 -16.15 12.46
CA ALA A 130 15.36 -15.66 13.70
C ALA A 130 16.03 -14.27 13.57
N ASP A 131 16.52 -13.93 12.37
CA ASP A 131 17.36 -12.75 12.15
C ASP A 131 16.73 -11.68 11.24
N SER A 132 15.48 -11.87 10.80
CA SER A 132 14.88 -10.99 9.80
C SER A 132 13.47 -10.56 10.17
N TYR A 133 13.26 -9.26 10.20
CA TYR A 133 11.95 -8.61 10.40
C TYR A 133 11.45 -8.04 9.08
N TYR A 134 10.14 -8.09 8.86
CA TYR A 134 9.48 -7.60 7.66
C TYR A 134 8.26 -6.76 8.00
N ILE A 135 8.01 -5.73 7.23
CA ILE A 135 6.72 -5.05 7.20
C ILE A 135 5.80 -5.88 6.32
N LYS A 136 4.74 -6.41 6.92
CA LYS A 136 3.80 -7.35 6.28
C LYS A 136 2.75 -6.62 5.46
N ILE A 137 2.43 -7.18 4.30
CA ILE A 137 1.31 -6.81 3.44
C ILE A 137 0.48 -8.05 3.14
N ASP A 138 -0.79 -8.04 3.50
CA ASP A 138 -1.75 -9.07 3.10
C ASP A 138 -2.37 -8.71 1.76
N ILE A 139 -2.37 -9.64 0.81
CA ILE A 139 -2.98 -9.48 -0.51
C ILE A 139 -4.45 -9.91 -0.39
N ASN A 140 -5.34 -8.93 -0.46
CA ASN A 140 -6.77 -9.12 -0.25
C ASN A 140 -7.49 -9.52 -1.55
N GLU A 141 -8.69 -10.05 -1.42
CA GLU A 141 -9.56 -10.23 -2.58
C GLU A 141 -10.02 -8.87 -3.12
N PRO A 142 -10.12 -8.72 -4.45
CA PRO A 142 -10.72 -7.53 -5.03
C PRO A 142 -12.14 -7.35 -4.49
N THR A 143 -12.43 -6.19 -3.90
CA THR A 143 -13.80 -5.87 -3.49
C THR A 143 -14.65 -5.74 -4.75
N THR A 144 -15.43 -6.76 -5.06
CA THR A 144 -16.51 -6.62 -6.02
C THR A 144 -17.53 -5.69 -5.39
N GLU A 145 -17.47 -4.40 -5.71
CA GLU A 145 -18.62 -3.52 -5.46
C GLU A 145 -19.81 -4.13 -6.17
N LYS A 146 -20.68 -4.77 -5.39
CA LYS A 146 -22.02 -5.11 -5.84
C LYS A 146 -22.72 -3.78 -6.07
N THR A 147 -22.59 -3.24 -7.28
CA THR A 147 -23.41 -2.10 -7.70
C THR A 147 -24.84 -2.48 -7.39
N PRO A 148 -25.54 -1.76 -6.50
CA PRO A 148 -26.90 -2.12 -6.17
C PRO A 148 -27.75 -1.91 -7.43
N VAL A 149 -28.05 -3.00 -8.11
CA VAL A 149 -28.91 -3.05 -9.32
C VAL A 149 -30.29 -2.44 -9.06
N TYR A 150 -30.62 -2.21 -7.80
CA TYR A 150 -31.92 -1.65 -7.36
C TYR A 150 -32.14 -0.18 -7.70
N LEU A 151 -31.11 0.61 -7.99
CA LEU A 151 -31.29 2.04 -8.30
C LEU A 151 -31.80 2.28 -9.72
N PHE A 152 -31.56 1.37 -10.66
CA PHE A 152 -32.06 1.54 -12.04
C PHE A 152 -33.48 1.09 -12.22
N THR A 153 -33.97 0.11 -11.48
CA THR A 153 -35.36 -0.37 -11.59
C THR A 153 -36.38 0.61 -11.00
N SER A 154 -36.04 1.38 -9.98
CA SER A 154 -36.91 2.37 -9.36
C SER A 154 -37.08 3.65 -10.21
N LEU A 155 -36.11 4.03 -11.02
CA LEU A 155 -36.19 5.18 -11.92
C LEU A 155 -37.03 4.87 -13.16
N PHE A 156 -37.05 3.63 -13.67
CA PHE A 156 -37.89 3.24 -14.79
C PHE A 156 -39.39 3.14 -14.44
N SER A 157 -39.74 2.78 -13.20
CA SER A 157 -41.12 2.70 -12.74
C SER A 157 -41.78 4.09 -12.63
N LEU A 158 -41.03 5.14 -12.35
CA LEU A 158 -41.54 6.52 -12.26
C LEU A 158 -41.84 7.14 -13.63
N PHE A 159 -41.26 6.66 -14.72
CA PHE A 159 -41.52 7.17 -16.07
C PHE A 159 -42.64 6.43 -16.81
N ILE A 160 -43.02 5.21 -16.40
CA ILE A 160 -44.04 4.42 -17.08
C ILE A 160 -45.45 4.79 -16.62
N ILE A 161 -45.65 5.21 -15.36
CA ILE A 161 -46.97 5.52 -14.79
C ILE A 161 -47.66 6.72 -15.49
N PRO A 162 -47.02 7.82 -15.91
CA PRO A 162 -47.72 8.91 -16.57
C PRO A 162 -48.10 8.62 -18.03
N ILE A 163 -47.50 7.63 -18.68
CA ILE A 163 -47.76 7.32 -20.10
C ILE A 163 -49.05 6.50 -20.24
N VAL A 164 -49.36 5.63 -19.27
CA VAL A 164 -50.55 4.78 -19.31
C VAL A 164 -51.83 5.58 -18.97
N ARG A 165 -51.73 6.65 -18.16
CA ARG A 165 -52.89 7.50 -17.80
C ARG A 165 -53.37 8.41 -18.93
N LYS A 166 -52.61 8.65 -19.97
CA LYS A 166 -52.99 9.51 -21.10
C LYS A 166 -53.73 8.77 -22.23
N LYS A 167 -53.92 7.46 -22.15
CA LYS A 167 -54.62 6.64 -23.15
C LYS A 167 -56.00 6.13 -22.69
N LEU A 168 -56.51 6.57 -21.55
CA LEU A 168 -57.80 6.11 -20.98
C LEU A 168 -58.81 7.27 -20.72
N ILE A 169 -58.67 8.37 -21.47
CA ILE A 169 -59.73 9.42 -21.55
C ILE A 169 -60.01 9.71 -23.02
#